data_37de39d29d81f192cb50a08cf8e47cc1
#
_entry.id   37de39d29d81f192cb50a08cf8e47cc1
#
_cell.length_a   1.000
_cell.length_b   1.000
_cell.length_c   1.000
_cell.angle_alpha   90.00
_cell.angle_beta   90.00
_cell.angle_gamma   90.00
#
_symmetry.space_group_name_H-M   'P 1'
#
loop_
_entity.id
_entity.type
_entity.pdbx_description
1 polymer ?
#
loop_
_entity_poly.entity_id
_entity_poly.type
_entity_poly.pdbx_seq_one_letter_code
_entity_poly.pdbx_strand_id
1 'polypeptide(L)'
;MIWNHCCYIKSMKKHFILVLLGLGLAGISSCENSSGSDLFYYDETGCADLWWVDFNDTVMAPGVYESVVRTYLLNEGIEMHSFHTFYDSTVAELCFACHCHTGTVLQVEVQSGNRRKMRRLGFYE
;
A
#
# COMPACT_ATOMS: atom_id res chain seq x y z
N MET A 1 5.57 -16.58 14.03
CA MET A 1 4.40 -17.22 14.69
C MET A 1 3.17 -16.42 14.31
N ILE A 2 2.41 -16.97 13.39
CA ILE A 2 1.25 -16.31 12.77
C ILE A 2 0.02 -16.82 13.49
N TRP A 3 -0.70 -15.93 14.13
CA TRP A 3 -1.97 -16.26 14.76
C TRP A 3 -3.11 -15.98 13.79
N ASN A 4 -3.59 -17.06 13.18
CA ASN A 4 -4.86 -17.07 12.49
C ASN A 4 -5.99 -17.16 13.53
N HIS A 5 -6.69 -16.08 13.78
CA HIS A 5 -7.99 -16.13 14.44
C HIS A 5 -9.09 -16.03 13.37
N CYS A 6 -9.45 -17.16 12.83
CA CYS A 6 -10.70 -17.31 12.11
C CYS A 6 -11.47 -18.49 12.73
N CYS A 7 -12.62 -18.17 13.29
CA CYS A 7 -13.73 -19.08 13.61
C CYS A 7 -13.43 -20.36 14.43
N TYR A 8 -13.40 -20.19 15.74
CA TYR A 8 -13.59 -21.32 16.66
C TYR A 8 -15.09 -21.50 16.95
N ILE A 9 -15.71 -22.43 16.23
CA ILE A 9 -17.06 -22.90 16.56
C ILE A 9 -16.93 -24.05 17.55
N LYS A 10 -17.24 -23.77 18.80
CA LYS A 10 -17.28 -24.74 19.89
C LYS A 10 -18.52 -25.62 19.75
N SER A 11 -18.29 -26.88 19.47
CA SER A 11 -19.29 -27.94 19.48
C SER A 11 -19.92 -28.04 20.85
N MET A 12 -21.20 -27.75 20.95
CA MET A 12 -22.02 -28.19 22.09
C MET A 12 -23.02 -29.26 21.66
N LYS A 13 -23.00 -30.33 22.46
CA LYS A 13 -23.69 -31.60 22.31
C LYS A 13 -25.21 -31.47 22.21
N LYS A 14 -25.76 -32.35 21.35
CA LYS A 14 -27.03 -33.07 21.36
C LYS A 14 -28.07 -32.63 22.43
N HIS A 15 -29.13 -32.08 21.97
CA HIS A 15 -30.55 -32.38 22.19
C HIS A 15 -31.36 -31.13 21.80
N PHE A 16 -31.89 -31.14 20.65
CA PHE A 16 -33.27 -30.72 20.37
C PHE A 16 -33.52 -30.93 18.87
N ILE A 17 -34.10 -32.08 18.59
CA ILE A 17 -34.73 -32.38 17.32
C ILE A 17 -36.11 -31.74 17.35
N LEU A 18 -36.51 -31.21 16.23
CA LEU A 18 -37.82 -30.71 15.83
C LEU A 18 -38.10 -29.22 16.14
N VAL A 19 -38.39 -28.64 15.06
CA VAL A 19 -39.26 -27.51 14.74
C VAL A 19 -38.50 -26.34 14.14
N LEU A 20 -38.73 -26.26 12.91
CA LEU A 20 -38.92 -25.15 11.98
C LEU A 20 -38.01 -25.19 10.74
N LEU A 21 -38.59 -25.82 9.73
CA LEU A 21 -38.41 -25.39 8.35
C LEU A 21 -38.77 -23.90 8.27
N GLY A 22 -37.80 -23.04 8.12
CA GLY A 22 -38.05 -21.62 7.98
C GLY A 22 -36.77 -20.85 7.76
N LEU A 23 -36.51 -20.50 6.52
CA LEU A 23 -35.63 -19.43 6.05
C LEU A 23 -34.29 -19.26 6.80
N GLY A 24 -33.35 -20.12 6.51
CA GLY A 24 -31.93 -19.86 6.80
C GLY A 24 -31.25 -19.31 5.56
N LEU A 25 -31.41 -18.05 5.24
CA LEU A 25 -30.41 -17.33 4.45
C LEU A 25 -29.18 -17.23 5.35
N ALA A 26 -28.36 -18.28 5.33
CA ALA A 26 -27.01 -18.19 5.81
C ALA A 26 -26.30 -17.15 4.95
N GLY A 27 -26.19 -15.95 5.47
CA GLY A 27 -25.30 -14.95 4.94
C GLY A 27 -23.91 -15.56 4.91
N ILE A 28 -23.48 -16.00 3.76
CA ILE A 28 -22.09 -16.26 3.46
C ILE A 28 -21.44 -14.89 3.58
N SER A 29 -20.88 -14.59 4.74
CA SER A 29 -19.91 -13.53 4.88
C SER A 29 -18.71 -14.00 4.05
N SER A 30 -18.77 -13.75 2.76
CA SER A 30 -17.61 -13.75 1.89
C SER A 30 -16.70 -12.70 2.47
N CYS A 31 -15.69 -13.13 3.23
CA CYS A 31 -14.48 -12.33 3.34
C CYS A 31 -13.93 -12.26 1.92
N GLU A 32 -14.36 -11.29 1.14
CA GLU A 32 -13.61 -10.86 -0.02
C GLU A 32 -12.25 -10.44 0.52
N ASN A 33 -11.28 -11.34 0.40
CA ASN A 33 -9.90 -10.93 0.27
C ASN A 33 -9.91 -10.05 -0.97
N SER A 34 -10.08 -8.76 -0.76
CA SER A 34 -9.91 -7.75 -1.76
C SER A 34 -8.43 -7.79 -2.16
N SER A 35 -8.10 -8.69 -3.09
CA SER A 35 -6.83 -8.70 -3.80
C SER A 35 -6.80 -7.54 -4.80
N GLY A 36 -7.43 -6.44 -4.45
CA GLY A 36 -7.39 -5.21 -5.20
C GLY A 36 -6.09 -4.48 -4.92
N SER A 37 -5.65 -3.73 -5.89
CA SER A 37 -4.56 -2.77 -5.75
C SER A 37 -5.09 -1.37 -5.96
N ASP A 38 -4.47 -0.41 -5.27
CA ASP A 38 -4.73 1.01 -5.42
C ASP A 38 -3.49 1.68 -6.03
N LEU A 39 -3.71 2.60 -6.96
CA LEU A 39 -2.67 3.32 -7.68
C LEU A 39 -2.46 4.70 -7.05
N PHE A 40 -1.19 5.04 -6.83
CA PHE A 40 -0.78 6.30 -6.22
C PHE A 40 0.35 6.96 -6.98
N TYR A 41 0.45 8.27 -6.83
CA TYR A 41 1.49 9.10 -7.43
C TYR A 41 2.23 9.88 -6.34
N TYR A 42 3.49 10.23 -6.63
CA TYR A 42 4.31 11.05 -5.76
C TYR A 42 5.25 11.90 -6.61
N ASP A 43 5.30 13.20 -6.35
CA ASP A 43 6.17 14.13 -7.05
C ASP A 43 7.54 14.13 -6.38
N GLU A 44 8.55 13.60 -7.10
CA GLU A 44 9.91 13.51 -6.59
C GLU A 44 10.51 14.90 -6.33
N THR A 45 11.19 15.03 -5.21
CA THR A 45 11.98 16.20 -4.87
C THR A 45 13.48 15.98 -5.12
N GLY A 46 14.27 17.05 -5.11
CA GLY A 46 15.72 16.94 -5.35
C GLY A 46 16.44 16.06 -4.32
N CYS A 47 16.08 16.15 -3.02
CA CYS A 47 16.67 15.35 -1.95
C CYS A 47 15.85 15.40 -0.64
N ALA A 48 14.58 15.79 -0.67
CA ALA A 48 13.74 15.92 0.52
C ALA A 48 12.73 14.76 0.67
N ASP A 49 12.77 13.77 -0.21
CA ASP A 49 11.87 12.63 -0.14
C ASP A 49 12.14 11.79 1.11
N LEU A 50 11.09 11.15 1.63
CA LEU A 50 11.12 10.44 2.91
C LEU A 50 12.12 9.28 2.97
N TRP A 51 12.41 8.66 1.86
CA TRP A 51 13.35 7.53 1.75
C TRP A 51 14.82 7.96 1.67
N TRP A 52 15.13 9.26 1.47
CA TRP A 52 16.50 9.75 1.42
C TRP A 52 17.20 9.78 2.78
N VAL A 53 16.45 9.78 3.88
CA VAL A 53 17.00 9.88 5.24
C VAL A 53 17.96 8.74 5.58
N ASP A 54 17.73 7.56 5.00
CA ASP A 54 18.52 6.35 5.26
C ASP A 54 19.61 6.10 4.20
N PHE A 55 19.68 6.91 3.14
CA PHE A 55 20.61 6.71 2.03
C PHE A 55 21.58 7.88 1.89
N ASN A 56 22.83 7.60 2.23
CA ASN A 56 23.92 8.58 2.17
C ASN A 56 24.55 8.72 0.76
N ASP A 57 24.04 8.05 -0.26
CA ASP A 57 24.66 8.02 -1.58
C ASP A 57 23.77 8.67 -2.65
N THR A 58 24.32 9.72 -3.24
CA THR A 58 23.65 10.63 -4.17
C THR A 58 23.56 10.12 -5.62
N VAL A 59 24.01 8.92 -5.91
CA VAL A 59 23.95 8.35 -7.28
C VAL A 59 23.20 7.03 -7.25
N MET A 60 21.93 7.09 -7.61
CA MET A 60 21.15 5.87 -7.76
C MET A 60 21.27 5.29 -9.16
N ALA A 61 21.80 4.08 -9.24
CA ALA A 61 21.74 3.30 -10.47
C ALA A 61 20.26 2.95 -10.77
N PRO A 62 19.90 2.82 -12.06
CA PRO A 62 18.57 2.34 -12.44
C PRO A 62 18.22 1.03 -11.70
N GLY A 63 17.04 0.98 -11.09
CA GLY A 63 16.59 -0.15 -10.26
C GLY A 63 16.92 -0.05 -8.77
N VAL A 64 17.93 0.72 -8.37
CA VAL A 64 18.21 0.98 -6.94
C VAL A 64 17.09 1.84 -6.35
N TYR A 65 16.63 2.84 -7.09
CA TYR A 65 15.58 3.74 -6.65
C TYR A 65 14.27 3.01 -6.32
N GLU A 66 13.82 2.10 -7.20
CA GLU A 66 12.66 1.26 -6.91
C GLU A 66 12.86 0.46 -5.62
N SER A 67 14.04 -0.15 -5.43
CA SER A 67 14.30 -1.00 -4.25
C SER A 67 14.28 -0.18 -2.95
N VAL A 68 14.72 1.07 -3.01
CA VAL A 68 14.71 2.01 -1.87
C VAL A 68 13.27 2.38 -1.49
N VAL A 69 12.47 2.83 -2.46
CA VAL A 69 11.06 3.16 -2.25
C VAL A 69 10.29 1.94 -1.75
N ARG A 70 10.53 0.77 -2.34
CA ARG A 70 9.93 -0.50 -1.93
C ARG A 70 10.26 -0.85 -0.49
N THR A 71 11.53 -0.74 -0.09
CA THR A 71 11.98 -1.02 1.27
C THR A 71 11.35 -0.03 2.26
N TYR A 72 11.32 1.24 1.92
CA TYR A 72 10.67 2.27 2.73
C TYR A 72 9.19 1.96 2.96
N LEU A 73 8.42 1.71 1.89
CA LEU A 73 7.01 1.37 2.00
C LEU A 73 6.77 0.08 2.79
N LEU A 74 7.64 -0.92 2.62
CA LEU A 74 7.55 -2.17 3.37
C LEU A 74 7.77 -1.94 4.88
N ASN A 75 8.70 -1.08 5.26
CA ASN A 75 8.92 -0.69 6.66
C ASN A 75 7.68 0.02 7.25
N GLU A 76 6.94 0.77 6.43
CA GLU A 76 5.64 1.35 6.79
C GLU A 76 4.50 0.32 6.80
N GLY A 77 4.78 -0.95 6.49
CA GLY A 77 3.81 -2.04 6.41
C GLY A 77 2.90 -1.92 5.18
N ILE A 78 3.44 -1.43 4.07
CA ILE A 78 2.76 -1.27 2.78
C ILE A 78 3.50 -2.14 1.75
N GLU A 79 2.79 -3.10 1.17
CA GLU A 79 3.33 -3.93 0.09
C GLU A 79 3.14 -3.24 -1.26
N MET A 80 4.25 -3.00 -1.97
CA MET A 80 4.28 -2.39 -3.30
C MET A 80 4.29 -3.48 -4.37
N HIS A 81 3.31 -3.46 -5.27
CA HIS A 81 3.15 -4.44 -6.36
C HIS A 81 3.90 -4.02 -7.62
N SER A 82 3.76 -2.74 -8.01
CA SER A 82 4.46 -2.21 -9.18
C SER A 82 5.01 -0.81 -8.91
N PHE A 83 6.03 -0.44 -9.69
CA PHE A 83 6.70 0.84 -9.63
C PHE A 83 7.05 1.32 -11.03
N HIS A 84 6.67 2.55 -11.35
CA HIS A 84 7.02 3.23 -12.59
C HIS A 84 7.40 4.67 -12.30
N THR A 85 8.19 5.27 -13.17
CA THR A 85 8.48 6.69 -13.15
C THR A 85 8.24 7.28 -14.52
N PHE A 86 7.74 8.52 -14.56
CA PHE A 86 7.63 9.29 -15.78
C PHE A 86 7.93 10.77 -15.49
N TYR A 87 8.23 11.52 -16.54
CA TYR A 87 8.51 12.95 -16.41
C TYR A 87 7.28 13.78 -16.75
N ASP A 88 6.93 14.70 -15.84
CA ASP A 88 5.88 15.70 -16.04
C ASP A 88 6.47 17.12 -15.89
N SER A 89 6.57 17.82 -16.98
CA SER A 89 7.11 19.19 -16.99
C SER A 89 6.24 20.20 -16.26
N THR A 90 4.97 19.88 -15.97
CA THR A 90 4.08 20.77 -15.24
C THR A 90 4.33 20.75 -13.74
N VAL A 91 4.97 19.68 -13.24
CA VAL A 91 5.36 19.50 -11.84
C VAL A 91 6.77 20.04 -11.60
N ALA A 92 7.63 20.07 -12.63
CA ALA A 92 9.02 20.48 -12.50
C ALA A 92 9.17 21.94 -12.05
N GLU A 93 9.98 22.17 -11.04
CA GLU A 93 10.30 23.49 -10.52
C GLU A 93 11.71 23.95 -10.96
N LEU A 94 11.82 25.20 -11.38
CA LEU A 94 13.11 25.81 -11.75
C LEU A 94 13.85 26.30 -10.48
N CYS A 95 14.23 25.38 -9.62
CA CYS A 95 15.03 25.70 -8.46
C CYS A 95 16.04 24.57 -8.12
N PHE A 96 17.02 24.87 -7.25
CA PHE A 96 18.09 23.95 -6.90
C PHE A 96 18.07 23.58 -5.39
N ALA A 97 16.97 23.77 -4.72
CA ALA A 97 16.81 23.37 -3.32
C ALA A 97 16.30 21.94 -3.22
N CYS A 98 16.61 21.25 -2.13
CA CYS A 98 16.20 19.86 -1.89
C CYS A 98 14.69 19.60 -1.99
N HIS A 99 13.89 20.58 -1.66
CA HIS A 99 12.42 20.48 -1.69
C HIS A 99 11.78 20.80 -3.04
N CYS A 100 12.58 21.22 -4.04
CA CYS A 100 12.06 21.51 -5.37
C CYS A 100 11.73 20.22 -6.10
N HIS A 101 10.60 20.22 -6.79
CA HIS A 101 10.19 19.06 -7.58
C HIS A 101 11.05 18.92 -8.83
N THR A 102 11.54 17.72 -9.07
CA THR A 102 12.40 17.41 -10.23
C THR A 102 11.63 17.31 -11.55
N GLY A 103 10.31 17.15 -11.45
CA GLY A 103 9.45 16.79 -12.56
C GLY A 103 9.32 15.28 -12.77
N THR A 104 10.06 14.47 -12.02
CA THR A 104 9.84 13.03 -11.99
C THR A 104 8.64 12.72 -11.10
N VAL A 105 7.68 11.99 -11.64
CA VAL A 105 6.53 11.48 -10.90
C VAL A 105 6.67 9.97 -10.72
N LEU A 106 6.60 9.53 -9.48
CA LEU A 106 6.54 8.11 -9.15
C LEU A 106 5.10 7.64 -9.24
N GLN A 107 4.89 6.51 -9.88
CA GLN A 107 3.63 5.80 -9.94
C GLN A 107 3.80 4.46 -9.24
N VAL A 108 3.09 4.25 -8.15
CA VAL A 108 3.19 3.03 -7.34
C VAL A 108 1.83 2.38 -7.19
N GLU A 109 1.81 1.07 -7.35
CA GLU A 109 0.64 0.24 -7.09
C GLU A 109 0.88 -0.52 -5.80
N VAL A 110 -0.04 -0.39 -4.85
CA VAL A 110 0.06 -1.02 -3.53
C VAL A 110 -1.19 -1.83 -3.22
N GLN A 111 -1.06 -2.77 -2.29
CA GLN A 111 -2.20 -3.53 -1.80
C GLN A 111 -3.31 -2.59 -1.29
N SER A 112 -4.56 -2.87 -1.67
CA SER A 112 -5.73 -2.09 -1.25
C SER A 112 -5.87 -2.00 0.27
N GLY A 113 -6.46 -0.89 0.70
CA GLY A 113 -6.65 -0.60 2.13
C GLY A 113 -5.57 0.30 2.74
N ASN A 114 -4.53 0.63 1.99
CA ASN A 114 -3.43 1.48 2.45
C ASN A 114 -3.61 2.98 2.15
N ARG A 115 -4.74 3.40 1.55
CA ARG A 115 -5.00 4.78 1.11
C ARG A 115 -4.67 5.85 2.17
N ARG A 116 -5.11 5.66 3.42
CA ARG A 116 -4.85 6.63 4.49
C ARG A 116 -3.35 6.73 4.82
N LYS A 117 -2.62 5.62 4.78
CA LYS A 117 -1.18 5.60 5.01
C LYS A 117 -0.45 6.29 3.87
N MET A 118 -0.77 5.95 2.62
CA MET A 118 -0.17 6.54 1.42
C MET A 118 -0.33 8.06 1.42
N ARG A 119 -1.54 8.57 1.68
CA ARG A 119 -1.76 10.02 1.77
C ARG A 119 -0.95 10.71 2.87
N ARG A 120 -0.73 10.06 4.03
CA ARG A 120 0.13 10.60 5.10
C ARG A 120 1.59 10.66 4.70
N LEU A 121 2.03 9.78 3.81
CA LEU A 121 3.36 9.75 3.23
C LEU A 121 3.53 10.71 2.04
N GLY A 122 2.51 11.52 1.72
CA GLY A 122 2.55 12.50 0.64
C GLY A 122 2.12 11.98 -0.73
N PHE A 123 1.73 10.71 -0.83
CA PHE A 123 1.20 10.17 -2.08
C PHE A 123 -0.23 10.64 -2.34
N TYR A 124 -0.59 10.82 -3.62
CA TYR A 124 -1.92 11.21 -4.09
C TYR A 124 -2.46 10.20 -5.13
N GLU A 125 -3.76 10.33 -5.47
CA GLU A 125 -4.50 9.46 -6.43
C GLU A 125 -4.88 10.24 -7.68
#